data_fce68f29118c64e10d199cca9840cbad
#
_entry.id   fce68f29118c64e10d199cca9840cbad
#
_cell.length_a   1.000
_cell.length_b   1.000
_cell.length_c   1.000
_cell.angle_alpha   90.00
_cell.angle_beta   90.00
_cell.angle_gamma   90.00
#
_symmetry.space_group_name_H-M   'P 1'
#
loop_
_entity.id
_entity.type
_entity.pdbx_description
1 polymer ?
#
loop_
_entity_poly.entity_id
_entity_poly.type
_entity_poly.pdbx_seq_one_letter_code
_entity_poly.pdbx_strand_id
1 'polypeptide(L)'
;MEKELIVTDVVVIGAGPAGMTAALYASRANLKTHMIEKGVPGGEVNNTADVENYPGFSLVSGPELAQHMYQGAMRFDAVHDYGDVSHIEVAGDLKRVHTSSKVYEAKAVIVATGSFHRHLGVPGEEELAGRGVSYCAVCDGFFFRDKEIIVVGGGDSAVEEAHYLTQFASKVTVIHRRDELRAQKVLQDRAFANPKIEFIWDSVVEEILGTDAVEGVQIKNVKTGQTSRVDAQGVFIYVGLVPNSEAVKDLGITDQEGWIITDDHMATSLPGVFAAGDVRQKHLRQIVTATGDGGTAGFQAYQYIETLKD
;
A
#
# COMPACT_ATOMS: atom_id res chain seq x y z
N MET A 1 -30.87 10.02 -11.82
CA MET A 1 -30.33 11.29 -12.34
C MET A 1 -29.27 10.95 -13.38
N GLU A 2 -29.26 11.66 -14.48
CA GLU A 2 -28.21 11.49 -15.51
C GLU A 2 -26.88 11.94 -14.92
N LYS A 3 -25.82 11.12 -15.07
CA LYS A 3 -24.50 11.47 -14.54
C LYS A 3 -23.84 12.51 -15.44
N GLU A 4 -23.09 13.43 -14.84
CA GLU A 4 -22.30 14.42 -15.59
C GLU A 4 -21.20 13.70 -16.39
N LEU A 5 -21.10 14.02 -17.70
CA LEU A 5 -20.03 13.52 -18.56
C LEU A 5 -18.86 14.52 -18.62
N ILE A 6 -17.67 14.07 -18.25
CA ILE A 6 -16.43 14.85 -18.33
C ILE A 6 -15.52 14.20 -19.38
N VAL A 7 -15.11 14.97 -20.40
CA VAL A 7 -14.15 14.51 -21.43
C VAL A 7 -12.76 15.07 -21.12
N THR A 8 -11.79 14.17 -21.03
CA THR A 8 -10.42 14.49 -20.65
C THR A 8 -9.41 13.63 -21.43
N ASP A 9 -8.10 13.88 -21.29
CA ASP A 9 -7.08 13.02 -21.91
C ASP A 9 -6.71 11.86 -20.98
N VAL A 10 -6.52 12.14 -19.68
CA VAL A 10 -6.09 11.16 -18.68
C VAL A 10 -6.97 11.22 -17.44
N VAL A 11 -7.35 10.07 -16.94
CA VAL A 11 -7.90 9.92 -15.58
C VAL A 11 -6.91 9.14 -14.72
N VAL A 12 -6.57 9.69 -13.57
CA VAL A 12 -5.79 9.04 -12.51
C VAL A 12 -6.74 8.68 -11.37
N ILE A 13 -6.76 7.42 -10.95
CA ILE A 13 -7.62 6.93 -9.88
C ILE A 13 -6.79 6.69 -8.62
N GLY A 14 -7.02 7.49 -7.59
CA GLY A 14 -6.25 7.53 -6.36
C GLY A 14 -5.27 8.69 -6.31
N ALA A 15 -5.23 9.40 -5.18
CA ALA A 15 -4.34 10.53 -4.91
C ALA A 15 -3.30 10.21 -3.82
N GLY A 16 -2.79 8.98 -3.79
CA GLY A 16 -1.57 8.61 -3.08
C GLY A 16 -0.32 9.07 -3.85
N PRO A 17 0.90 8.77 -3.36
CA PRO A 17 2.16 9.18 -4.00
C PRO A 17 2.26 8.79 -5.48
N ALA A 18 1.80 7.59 -5.85
CA ALA A 18 1.79 7.15 -7.24
C ALA A 18 0.85 8.00 -8.11
N GLY A 19 -0.38 8.22 -7.65
CA GLY A 19 -1.38 8.98 -8.41
C GLY A 19 -1.02 10.45 -8.54
N MET A 20 -0.55 11.08 -7.47
CA MET A 20 -0.10 12.48 -7.50
C MET A 20 1.09 12.66 -8.45
N THR A 21 2.03 11.70 -8.46
CA THR A 21 3.16 11.76 -9.39
C THR A 21 2.73 11.50 -10.84
N ALA A 22 1.80 10.56 -11.06
CA ALA A 22 1.25 10.32 -12.39
C ALA A 22 0.52 11.56 -12.94
N ALA A 23 -0.31 12.21 -12.10
CA ALA A 23 -1.01 13.44 -12.47
C ALA A 23 -0.03 14.59 -12.80
N LEU A 24 1.05 14.74 -12.01
CA LEU A 24 2.12 15.70 -12.27
C LEU A 24 2.75 15.48 -13.64
N TYR A 25 3.14 14.24 -13.97
CA TYR A 25 3.81 13.95 -15.25
C TYR A 25 2.87 14.10 -16.44
N ALA A 26 1.63 13.64 -16.35
CA ALA A 26 0.64 13.77 -17.39
C ALA A 26 0.26 15.24 -17.65
N SER A 27 -0.04 16.00 -16.62
CA SER A 27 -0.41 17.43 -16.77
C SER A 27 0.78 18.28 -17.24
N ARG A 28 1.99 17.99 -16.77
CA ARG A 28 3.20 18.66 -17.25
C ARG A 28 3.48 18.39 -18.74
N ALA A 29 3.02 17.25 -19.26
CA ALA A 29 3.03 16.95 -20.70
C ALA A 29 1.87 17.62 -21.47
N ASN A 30 1.18 18.58 -20.85
CA ASN A 30 0.07 19.33 -21.42
C ASN A 30 -1.17 18.48 -21.74
N LEU A 31 -1.37 17.36 -21.01
CA LEU A 31 -2.58 16.56 -21.10
C LEU A 31 -3.63 17.06 -20.08
N LYS A 32 -4.89 17.16 -20.51
CA LYS A 32 -5.99 17.40 -19.59
C LYS A 32 -6.09 16.19 -18.66
N THR A 33 -5.81 16.40 -17.37
CA THR A 33 -5.69 15.31 -16.38
C THR A 33 -6.67 15.53 -15.23
N HIS A 34 -7.52 14.54 -14.98
CA HIS A 34 -8.36 14.46 -13.78
C HIS A 34 -7.82 13.40 -12.83
N MET A 35 -7.60 13.76 -11.57
CA MET A 35 -7.21 12.86 -10.49
C MET A 35 -8.39 12.70 -9.54
N ILE A 36 -8.88 11.47 -9.38
CA ILE A 36 -10.07 11.15 -8.59
C ILE A 36 -9.65 10.51 -7.28
N GLU A 37 -10.08 11.06 -6.15
CA GLU A 37 -9.83 10.52 -4.83
C GLU A 37 -11.10 10.49 -3.99
N LYS A 38 -11.32 9.39 -3.25
CA LYS A 38 -12.50 9.24 -2.38
C LYS A 38 -12.30 9.86 -1.00
N GLY A 39 -11.06 10.04 -0.57
CA GLY A 39 -10.69 10.56 0.73
C GLY A 39 -9.83 11.82 0.64
N VAL A 40 -8.94 11.95 1.62
CA VAL A 40 -7.94 13.03 1.65
C VAL A 40 -6.76 12.63 0.79
N PRO A 41 -6.27 13.49 -0.13
CA PRO A 41 -5.05 13.20 -0.90
C PRO A 41 -3.85 12.89 0.00
N GLY A 42 -3.06 11.88 -0.40
CA GLY A 42 -1.90 11.42 0.36
C GLY A 42 -1.90 9.90 0.58
N GLY A 43 -3.09 9.26 0.59
CA GLY A 43 -3.21 7.82 0.83
C GLY A 43 -2.60 7.42 2.17
N GLU A 44 -1.96 6.24 2.24
CA GLU A 44 -1.34 5.72 3.47
C GLU A 44 -0.24 6.60 4.06
N VAL A 45 0.34 7.51 3.28
CA VAL A 45 1.35 8.45 3.79
C VAL A 45 0.77 9.39 4.86
N ASN A 46 -0.51 9.74 4.77
CA ASN A 46 -1.18 10.54 5.80
C ASN A 46 -1.24 9.86 7.17
N ASN A 47 -1.18 8.53 7.19
CA ASN A 47 -1.23 7.71 8.41
C ASN A 47 0.16 7.44 9.00
N THR A 48 1.23 7.90 8.33
CA THR A 48 2.62 7.72 8.75
C THR A 48 3.06 8.93 9.56
N ALA A 49 3.53 8.72 10.78
CA ALA A 49 3.99 9.82 11.65
C ALA A 49 5.23 10.50 11.05
N ASP A 50 6.29 9.72 10.83
CA ASP A 50 7.59 10.18 10.38
C ASP A 50 8.08 9.37 9.17
N VAL A 51 8.61 10.05 8.17
CA VAL A 51 9.20 9.48 6.96
C VAL A 51 10.67 9.87 6.89
N GLU A 52 11.56 8.87 7.02
CA GLU A 52 13.02 9.04 6.98
C GLU A 52 13.67 8.42 5.75
N ASN A 53 12.90 7.69 4.96
CA ASN A 53 13.37 6.88 3.84
C ASN A 53 12.94 7.39 2.46
N TYR A 54 12.49 8.65 2.38
CA TYR A 54 12.17 9.30 1.12
C TYR A 54 13.26 10.30 0.73
N PRO A 55 14.00 10.08 -0.39
CA PRO A 55 15.10 10.96 -0.79
C PRO A 55 14.67 12.40 -0.97
N GLY A 56 15.45 13.33 -0.40
CA GLY A 56 15.17 14.77 -0.42
C GLY A 56 14.76 15.31 0.96
N PHE A 57 14.41 14.44 1.89
CA PHE A 57 14.12 14.78 3.28
C PHE A 57 14.95 13.88 4.21
N SER A 58 15.56 14.47 5.23
CA SER A 58 16.20 13.69 6.31
C SER A 58 15.17 13.15 7.28
N LEU A 59 14.10 13.92 7.51
CA LEU A 59 12.91 13.58 8.29
C LEU A 59 11.79 14.54 7.86
N VAL A 60 10.60 14.00 7.64
CA VAL A 60 9.39 14.77 7.34
C VAL A 60 8.17 14.01 7.83
N SER A 61 7.15 14.70 8.33
CA SER A 61 5.90 14.02 8.67
C SER A 61 5.17 13.52 7.41
N GLY A 62 4.48 12.39 7.51
CA GLY A 62 3.73 11.85 6.38
C GLY A 62 2.72 12.86 5.80
N PRO A 63 1.87 13.52 6.62
CA PRO A 63 0.95 14.54 6.13
C PRO A 63 1.63 15.73 5.42
N GLU A 64 2.78 16.18 5.92
CA GLU A 64 3.55 17.26 5.29
C GLU A 64 4.10 16.83 3.93
N LEU A 65 4.67 15.63 3.85
CA LEU A 65 5.15 15.06 2.59
C LEU A 65 4.00 14.91 1.58
N ALA A 66 2.85 14.39 2.01
CA ALA A 66 1.66 14.27 1.18
C ALA A 66 1.18 15.64 0.65
N GLN A 67 1.21 16.67 1.49
CA GLN A 67 0.87 18.03 1.09
C GLN A 67 1.84 18.59 0.03
N HIS A 68 3.14 18.37 0.19
CA HIS A 68 4.14 18.77 -0.82
C HIS A 68 3.92 18.05 -2.16
N MET A 69 3.64 16.75 -2.13
CA MET A 69 3.32 15.98 -3.34
C MET A 69 2.05 16.49 -4.01
N TYR A 70 1.01 16.77 -3.24
CA TYR A 70 -0.25 17.29 -3.76
C TYR A 70 -0.07 18.66 -4.44
N GLN A 71 0.63 19.59 -3.79
CA GLN A 71 0.95 20.90 -4.38
C GLN A 71 1.72 20.76 -5.69
N GLY A 72 2.66 19.81 -5.75
CA GLY A 72 3.40 19.49 -6.97
C GLY A 72 2.49 18.96 -8.09
N ALA A 73 1.54 18.07 -7.76
CA ALA A 73 0.60 17.50 -8.71
C ALA A 73 -0.34 18.56 -9.32
N MET A 74 -0.78 19.52 -8.50
CA MET A 74 -1.70 20.59 -8.95
C MET A 74 -1.02 21.72 -9.73
N ARG A 75 0.30 21.74 -9.82
CA ARG A 75 1.07 22.88 -10.38
C ARG A 75 0.84 23.09 -11.88
N PHE A 76 0.43 22.07 -12.61
CA PHE A 76 0.29 22.08 -14.07
C PHE A 76 -1.17 21.83 -14.50
N ASP A 77 -2.12 22.44 -13.78
CA ASP A 77 -3.55 22.43 -14.10
C ASP A 77 -4.21 21.03 -14.08
N ALA A 78 -3.64 20.07 -13.37
CA ALA A 78 -4.37 18.85 -13.05
C ALA A 78 -5.60 19.20 -12.20
N VAL A 79 -6.72 18.54 -12.46
CA VAL A 79 -7.98 18.74 -11.71
C VAL A 79 -8.11 17.62 -10.69
N HIS A 80 -8.29 17.97 -9.42
CA HIS A 80 -8.65 17.02 -8.38
C HIS A 80 -10.17 16.98 -8.20
N ASP A 81 -10.74 15.79 -8.40
CA ASP A 81 -12.16 15.52 -8.16
C ASP A 81 -12.33 14.56 -6.98
N TYR A 82 -13.29 14.87 -6.11
CA TYR A 82 -13.74 13.94 -5.09
C TYR A 82 -14.71 12.92 -5.69
N GLY A 83 -14.42 11.63 -5.46
CA GLY A 83 -15.30 10.57 -5.92
C GLY A 83 -14.74 9.18 -5.66
N ASP A 84 -15.65 8.23 -5.50
CA ASP A 84 -15.32 6.81 -5.43
C ASP A 84 -15.60 6.16 -6.78
N VAL A 85 -14.58 5.55 -7.38
CA VAL A 85 -14.68 4.91 -8.69
C VAL A 85 -15.25 3.51 -8.50
N SER A 86 -16.43 3.28 -9.09
CA SER A 86 -17.12 2.00 -8.99
C SER A 86 -16.61 0.98 -10.01
N HIS A 87 -16.36 1.39 -11.25
CA HIS A 87 -15.88 0.52 -12.32
C HIS A 87 -15.32 1.32 -13.50
N ILE A 88 -14.61 0.63 -14.37
CA ILE A 88 -14.05 1.16 -15.61
C ILE A 88 -14.60 0.34 -16.78
N GLU A 89 -15.05 1.01 -17.83
CA GLU A 89 -15.40 0.40 -19.10
C GLU A 89 -14.31 0.74 -20.16
N VAL A 90 -13.96 -0.24 -20.98
CA VAL A 90 -13.06 -0.06 -22.12
C VAL A 90 -13.89 -0.11 -23.40
N ALA A 91 -13.95 0.99 -24.14
CA ALA A 91 -14.74 1.15 -25.37
C ALA A 91 -13.82 1.58 -26.52
N GLY A 92 -13.09 0.63 -27.09
CA GLY A 92 -12.07 0.91 -28.09
C GLY A 92 -10.94 1.76 -27.51
N ASP A 93 -10.63 2.89 -28.15
CA ASP A 93 -9.58 3.80 -27.72
C ASP A 93 -9.97 4.65 -26.50
N LEU A 94 -11.24 4.66 -26.14
CA LEU A 94 -11.74 5.42 -24.98
C LEU A 94 -12.01 4.51 -23.79
N LYS A 95 -11.83 5.07 -22.61
CA LYS A 95 -12.11 4.46 -21.30
C LYS A 95 -13.10 5.34 -20.57
N ARG A 96 -14.11 4.72 -19.97
CA ARG A 96 -15.11 5.41 -19.15
C ARG A 96 -14.94 5.01 -17.69
N VAL A 97 -14.62 6.00 -16.88
CA VAL A 97 -14.45 5.83 -15.43
C VAL A 97 -15.73 6.33 -14.74
N HIS A 98 -16.37 5.43 -14.01
CA HIS A 98 -17.67 5.70 -13.39
C HIS A 98 -17.52 5.96 -11.89
N THR A 99 -18.08 7.10 -11.46
CA THR A 99 -18.33 7.40 -10.03
C THR A 99 -19.83 7.39 -9.75
N SER A 100 -20.24 7.71 -8.55
CA SER A 100 -21.66 7.85 -8.18
C SER A 100 -22.38 8.95 -8.98
N SER A 101 -21.70 10.07 -9.27
CA SER A 101 -22.28 11.29 -9.87
C SER A 101 -21.76 11.65 -11.25
N LYS A 102 -20.56 11.15 -11.63
CA LYS A 102 -19.86 11.53 -12.85
C LYS A 102 -19.44 10.32 -13.66
N VAL A 103 -19.28 10.51 -14.97
CA VAL A 103 -18.59 9.60 -15.89
C VAL A 103 -17.47 10.38 -16.56
N TYR A 104 -16.25 9.88 -16.47
CA TYR A 104 -15.10 10.47 -17.15
C TYR A 104 -14.80 9.64 -18.39
N GLU A 105 -14.79 10.28 -19.56
CA GLU A 105 -14.37 9.66 -20.81
C GLU A 105 -12.95 10.14 -21.13
N ALA A 106 -11.99 9.20 -21.17
CA ALA A 106 -10.56 9.47 -21.32
C ALA A 106 -9.90 8.54 -22.33
N LYS A 107 -8.79 9.00 -22.91
CA LYS A 107 -7.93 8.17 -23.77
C LYS A 107 -7.08 7.20 -22.96
N ALA A 108 -6.61 7.64 -21.79
CA ALA A 108 -5.83 6.80 -20.89
C ALA A 108 -6.34 6.86 -19.45
N VAL A 109 -6.18 5.74 -18.74
CA VAL A 109 -6.50 5.62 -17.30
C VAL A 109 -5.28 5.07 -16.57
N ILE A 110 -4.96 5.67 -15.42
CA ILE A 110 -3.90 5.21 -14.52
C ILE A 110 -4.54 4.81 -13.18
N VAL A 111 -4.49 3.53 -12.85
CA VAL A 111 -4.99 3.00 -11.59
C VAL A 111 -3.89 3.09 -10.54
N ALA A 112 -4.07 3.95 -9.54
CA ALA A 112 -3.09 4.25 -8.49
C ALA A 112 -3.75 4.17 -7.08
N THR A 113 -4.66 3.23 -6.93
CA THR A 113 -5.55 3.08 -5.77
C THR A 113 -4.87 2.47 -4.55
N GLY A 114 -3.63 1.99 -4.69
CA GLY A 114 -2.84 1.44 -3.60
C GLY A 114 -3.35 0.09 -3.07
N SER A 115 -2.96 -0.21 -1.84
CA SER A 115 -3.38 -1.40 -1.09
C SER A 115 -3.54 -1.04 0.38
N PHE A 116 -4.20 -1.90 1.14
CA PHE A 116 -4.30 -1.76 2.60
C PHE A 116 -3.82 -3.03 3.30
N HIS A 117 -3.33 -2.87 4.52
CA HIS A 117 -2.95 -3.99 5.38
C HIS A 117 -4.18 -4.69 5.91
N ARG A 118 -4.15 -6.01 5.91
CA ARG A 118 -5.19 -6.79 6.58
C ARG A 118 -4.99 -6.66 8.08
N HIS A 119 -6.03 -6.24 8.77
CA HIS A 119 -6.08 -6.15 10.22
C HIS A 119 -6.27 -7.54 10.85
N LEU A 120 -5.82 -7.69 12.10
CA LEU A 120 -6.16 -8.84 12.94
C LEU A 120 -7.63 -8.76 13.38
N GLY A 121 -8.14 -7.55 13.57
CA GLY A 121 -9.49 -7.28 14.05
C GLY A 121 -9.65 -7.59 15.55
N VAL A 122 -8.61 -7.36 16.31
CA VAL A 122 -8.59 -7.64 17.76
C VAL A 122 -8.61 -6.34 18.58
N PRO A 123 -9.12 -6.36 19.84
CA PRO A 123 -9.04 -5.21 20.74
C PRO A 123 -7.59 -4.73 20.88
N GLY A 124 -7.40 -3.41 21.00
CA GLY A 124 -6.09 -2.77 21.15
C GLY A 124 -5.36 -2.51 19.82
N GLU A 125 -5.77 -3.12 18.71
CA GLU A 125 -5.08 -2.94 17.41
C GLU A 125 -5.22 -1.51 16.90
N GLU A 126 -6.44 -0.99 16.81
CA GLU A 126 -6.69 0.37 16.32
C GLU A 126 -6.31 1.43 17.37
N GLU A 127 -6.60 1.16 18.65
CA GLU A 127 -6.33 2.07 19.75
C GLU A 127 -4.84 2.35 19.92
N LEU A 128 -3.99 1.35 19.63
CA LEU A 128 -2.53 1.46 19.78
C LEU A 128 -1.80 1.63 18.44
N ALA A 129 -2.53 1.86 17.35
CA ALA A 129 -1.92 2.18 16.05
C ALA A 129 -1.02 3.43 16.17
N GLY A 130 0.24 3.32 15.69
CA GLY A 130 1.25 4.37 15.84
C GLY A 130 1.81 4.54 17.27
N ARG A 131 1.31 3.75 18.24
CA ARG A 131 1.79 3.72 19.63
C ARG A 131 2.35 2.36 20.02
N GLY A 132 2.96 1.68 19.05
CA GLY A 132 3.56 0.36 19.20
C GLY A 132 2.97 -0.69 18.28
N VAL A 133 1.78 -0.49 17.70
CA VAL A 133 1.26 -1.30 16.60
C VAL A 133 1.70 -0.71 15.28
N SER A 134 2.32 -1.53 14.42
CA SER A 134 2.83 -1.15 13.10
C SER A 134 2.55 -2.23 12.05
N TYR A 135 2.52 -1.80 10.79
CA TYR A 135 2.38 -2.64 9.60
C TYR A 135 3.57 -2.51 8.64
N CYS A 136 4.61 -1.74 9.03
CA CYS A 136 5.77 -1.45 8.17
C CYS A 136 7.07 -1.47 8.99
N ALA A 137 7.85 -2.54 8.87
CA ALA A 137 9.15 -2.64 9.56
C ALA A 137 10.17 -1.62 9.04
N VAL A 138 10.17 -1.35 7.74
CA VAL A 138 11.09 -0.39 7.11
C VAL A 138 10.78 1.04 7.53
N CYS A 139 9.50 1.34 7.85
CA CYS A 139 9.09 2.66 8.32
C CYS A 139 9.43 2.85 9.81
N ASP A 140 9.05 1.88 10.64
CA ASP A 140 8.97 2.05 12.09
C ASP A 140 10.04 1.28 12.88
N GLY A 141 10.76 0.36 12.24
CA GLY A 141 11.72 -0.53 12.92
C GLY A 141 12.77 0.21 13.75
N PHE A 142 13.21 1.36 13.29
CA PHE A 142 14.20 2.19 13.99
C PHE A 142 13.72 2.64 15.38
N PHE A 143 12.43 2.91 15.58
CA PHE A 143 11.86 3.35 16.86
C PHE A 143 11.84 2.25 17.93
N PHE A 144 12.11 1.00 17.52
CA PHE A 144 12.14 -0.17 18.39
C PHE A 144 13.56 -0.66 18.71
N ARG A 145 14.55 0.25 18.64
CA ARG A 145 15.93 -0.06 19.02
C ARG A 145 16.01 -0.54 20.47
N ASP A 146 16.70 -1.70 20.65
CA ASP A 146 16.93 -2.38 21.92
C ASP A 146 15.64 -2.81 22.66
N LYS A 147 14.49 -2.85 21.96
CA LYS A 147 13.21 -3.30 22.49
C LYS A 147 12.91 -4.74 22.10
N GLU A 148 12.06 -5.39 22.88
CA GLU A 148 11.45 -6.68 22.50
C GLU A 148 10.17 -6.40 21.72
N ILE A 149 10.02 -7.05 20.58
CA ILE A 149 8.89 -6.87 19.67
C ILE A 149 8.29 -8.18 19.20
N ILE A 150 7.05 -8.10 18.79
CA ILE A 150 6.30 -9.22 18.23
C ILE A 150 6.09 -8.98 16.74
N VAL A 151 6.21 -10.03 15.94
CA VAL A 151 5.77 -10.09 14.54
C VAL A 151 4.65 -11.10 14.43
N VAL A 152 3.50 -10.68 13.91
CA VAL A 152 2.36 -11.58 13.70
C VAL A 152 2.26 -11.95 12.24
N GLY A 153 2.46 -13.23 11.94
CA GLY A 153 2.40 -13.75 10.57
C GLY A 153 3.25 -15.01 10.36
N GLY A 154 3.42 -15.44 9.12
CA GLY A 154 4.22 -16.65 8.81
C GLY A 154 4.39 -16.87 7.31
N GLY A 155 4.07 -15.88 6.48
CA GLY A 155 4.42 -15.80 5.05
C GLY A 155 5.76 -15.09 4.83
N ASP A 156 6.13 -14.92 3.56
CA ASP A 156 7.40 -14.29 3.16
C ASP A 156 7.61 -12.95 3.85
N SER A 157 6.64 -12.03 3.76
CA SER A 157 6.73 -10.69 4.36
C SER A 157 6.97 -10.76 5.88
N ALA A 158 6.22 -11.61 6.61
CA ALA A 158 6.38 -11.71 8.06
C ALA A 158 7.78 -12.18 8.46
N VAL A 159 8.33 -13.15 7.75
CA VAL A 159 9.63 -13.75 8.06
C VAL A 159 10.79 -12.85 7.63
N GLU A 160 10.68 -12.22 6.47
CA GLU A 160 11.66 -11.26 5.96
C GLU A 160 11.74 -10.03 6.86
N GLU A 161 10.59 -9.46 7.22
CA GLU A 161 10.51 -8.28 8.07
C GLU A 161 10.90 -8.59 9.53
N ALA A 162 10.58 -9.79 10.04
CA ALA A 162 11.10 -10.23 11.33
C ALA A 162 12.63 -10.27 11.34
N HIS A 163 13.24 -10.78 10.27
CA HIS A 163 14.70 -10.78 10.12
C HIS A 163 15.26 -9.34 10.04
N TYR A 164 14.64 -8.47 9.24
CA TYR A 164 15.03 -7.06 9.14
C TYR A 164 14.98 -6.34 10.49
N LEU A 165 13.91 -6.53 11.25
CA LEU A 165 13.72 -5.91 12.56
C LEU A 165 14.78 -6.31 13.60
N THR A 166 15.45 -7.46 13.44
CA THR A 166 16.57 -7.85 14.34
C THR A 166 17.77 -6.92 14.26
N GLN A 167 17.87 -6.06 13.25
CA GLN A 167 18.90 -5.02 13.16
C GLN A 167 18.72 -3.95 14.25
N PHE A 168 17.51 -3.75 14.72
CA PHE A 168 17.15 -2.76 15.73
C PHE A 168 16.79 -3.42 17.06
N ALA A 169 15.84 -4.33 17.05
CA ALA A 169 15.30 -4.97 18.24
C ALA A 169 16.32 -5.83 18.97
N SER A 170 16.19 -5.91 20.29
CA SER A 170 16.91 -6.86 21.12
C SER A 170 16.42 -8.30 20.93
N LYS A 171 15.10 -8.45 20.69
CA LYS A 171 14.42 -9.73 20.47
C LYS A 171 13.22 -9.55 19.58
N VAL A 172 12.97 -10.51 18.68
CA VAL A 172 11.80 -10.59 17.80
C VAL A 172 11.08 -11.91 18.06
N THR A 173 9.82 -11.85 18.50
CA THR A 173 9.00 -13.04 18.71
C THR A 173 7.98 -13.16 17.57
N VAL A 174 8.12 -14.16 16.72
CA VAL A 174 7.18 -14.44 15.63
C VAL A 174 6.04 -15.31 16.13
N ILE A 175 4.81 -14.78 16.09
CA ILE A 175 3.58 -15.53 16.47
C ILE A 175 2.91 -16.02 15.19
N HIS A 176 2.77 -17.33 15.06
CA HIS A 176 2.14 -17.95 13.90
C HIS A 176 1.05 -18.97 14.30
N ARG A 177 -0.08 -18.92 13.57
CA ARG A 177 -1.26 -19.76 13.83
C ARG A 177 -1.10 -21.25 13.45
N ARG A 178 0.01 -21.62 12.82
CA ARG A 178 0.36 -23.00 12.42
C ARG A 178 1.66 -23.42 13.08
N ASP A 179 2.02 -24.67 12.93
CA ASP A 179 3.30 -25.27 13.40
C ASP A 179 4.43 -25.20 12.35
N GLU A 180 4.14 -24.61 11.17
CA GLU A 180 5.11 -24.40 10.11
C GLU A 180 4.88 -23.06 9.39
N LEU A 181 5.96 -22.45 8.91
CA LEU A 181 5.89 -21.23 8.11
C LEU A 181 5.47 -21.52 6.68
N ARG A 182 4.81 -20.57 6.04
CA ARG A 182 4.50 -20.60 4.61
C ARG A 182 5.54 -19.88 3.76
N ALA A 183 6.48 -19.21 4.39
CA ALA A 183 7.56 -18.47 3.75
C ALA A 183 8.45 -19.41 2.92
N GLN A 184 9.16 -18.85 1.94
CA GLN A 184 10.16 -19.58 1.16
C GLN A 184 11.24 -20.15 2.06
N LYS A 185 11.75 -21.34 1.72
CA LYS A 185 12.72 -22.06 2.55
C LYS A 185 13.95 -21.24 2.91
N VAL A 186 14.48 -20.45 1.98
CA VAL A 186 15.64 -19.59 2.20
C VAL A 186 15.39 -18.52 3.29
N LEU A 187 14.18 -17.99 3.38
CA LEU A 187 13.78 -17.03 4.43
C LEU A 187 13.64 -17.73 5.78
N GLN A 188 13.02 -18.91 5.78
CA GLN A 188 12.91 -19.74 6.98
C GLN A 188 14.28 -20.08 7.58
N ASP A 189 15.23 -20.55 6.75
CA ASP A 189 16.56 -20.93 7.19
C ASP A 189 17.32 -19.76 7.80
N ARG A 190 17.18 -18.56 7.24
CA ARG A 190 17.75 -17.32 7.81
C ARG A 190 17.12 -16.96 9.16
N ALA A 191 15.79 -17.05 9.25
CA ALA A 191 15.10 -16.73 10.49
C ALA A 191 15.41 -17.73 11.61
N PHE A 192 15.45 -19.03 11.32
CA PHE A 192 15.81 -20.06 12.30
C PHE A 192 17.28 -19.99 12.75
N ALA A 193 18.18 -19.51 11.89
CA ALA A 193 19.58 -19.30 12.24
C ALA A 193 19.82 -18.00 13.05
N ASN A 194 18.85 -17.11 13.16
CA ASN A 194 19.01 -15.84 13.83
C ASN A 194 18.71 -15.95 15.33
N PRO A 195 19.71 -15.75 16.22
CA PRO A 195 19.54 -15.94 17.68
C PRO A 195 18.59 -14.94 18.34
N LYS A 196 18.22 -13.86 17.65
CA LYS A 196 17.28 -12.87 18.15
C LYS A 196 15.82 -13.21 17.82
N ILE A 197 15.58 -14.25 16.96
CA ILE A 197 14.21 -14.62 16.55
C ILE A 197 13.77 -15.85 17.31
N GLU A 198 12.62 -15.72 17.97
CA GLU A 198 11.91 -16.84 18.62
C GLU A 198 10.55 -17.03 17.93
N PHE A 199 10.02 -18.26 18.00
CA PHE A 199 8.74 -18.61 17.40
C PHE A 199 7.75 -19.09 18.45
N ILE A 200 6.53 -18.58 18.38
CA ILE A 200 5.36 -19.11 19.11
C ILE A 200 4.41 -19.67 18.07
N TRP A 201 4.35 -20.99 18.05
CA TRP A 201 3.55 -21.74 17.09
C TRP A 201 2.12 -21.97 17.55
N ASP A 202 1.27 -22.36 16.59
CA ASP A 202 -0.14 -22.74 16.86
C ASP A 202 -0.91 -21.68 17.65
N SER A 203 -0.55 -20.41 17.49
CA SER A 203 -1.07 -19.34 18.33
C SER A 203 -1.57 -18.16 17.51
N VAL A 204 -2.68 -17.58 17.98
CA VAL A 204 -3.26 -16.34 17.44
C VAL A 204 -3.26 -15.28 18.51
N VAL A 205 -3.13 -14.03 18.11
CA VAL A 205 -3.33 -12.86 18.98
C VAL A 205 -4.82 -12.66 19.15
N GLU A 206 -5.31 -12.57 20.39
CA GLU A 206 -6.70 -12.25 20.74
C GLU A 206 -6.87 -10.81 21.19
N GLU A 207 -5.80 -10.16 21.70
CA GLU A 207 -5.84 -8.78 22.18
C GLU A 207 -4.42 -8.20 22.18
N ILE A 208 -4.27 -6.93 21.85
CA ILE A 208 -3.04 -6.15 22.02
C ILE A 208 -3.19 -5.31 23.30
N LEU A 209 -2.25 -5.48 24.22
CA LEU A 209 -2.32 -4.93 25.56
C LEU A 209 -1.52 -3.64 25.67
N GLY A 210 -2.08 -2.66 26.38
CA GLY A 210 -1.43 -1.40 26.69
C GLY A 210 -2.44 -0.27 26.88
N THR A 211 -2.00 0.83 27.46
CA THR A 211 -2.82 2.03 27.66
C THR A 211 -2.30 3.18 26.77
N ASP A 212 -1.09 3.63 27.00
CA ASP A 212 -0.46 4.72 26.25
C ASP A 212 0.38 4.20 25.10
N ALA A 213 0.91 3.00 25.21
CA ALA A 213 1.69 2.29 24.22
C ALA A 213 1.53 0.78 24.40
N VAL A 214 1.99 0.00 23.43
CA VAL A 214 2.00 -1.46 23.50
C VAL A 214 2.84 -1.94 24.68
N GLU A 215 2.27 -2.84 25.49
CA GLU A 215 2.93 -3.53 26.60
C GLU A 215 3.06 -5.03 26.34
N GLY A 216 2.34 -5.56 25.37
CA GLY A 216 2.34 -6.97 25.01
C GLY A 216 1.09 -7.40 24.27
N VAL A 217 0.88 -8.70 24.18
CA VAL A 217 -0.32 -9.30 23.59
C VAL A 217 -0.86 -10.44 24.44
N GLN A 218 -2.17 -10.63 24.38
CA GLN A 218 -2.82 -11.86 24.80
C GLN A 218 -2.90 -12.80 23.62
N ILE A 219 -2.36 -14.01 23.75
CA ILE A 219 -2.40 -15.04 22.72
C ILE A 219 -3.22 -16.24 23.16
N LYS A 220 -3.73 -16.97 22.18
CA LYS A 220 -4.37 -18.27 22.38
C LYS A 220 -3.76 -19.32 21.49
N ASN A 221 -3.37 -20.43 22.10
CA ASN A 221 -2.97 -21.61 21.35
C ASN A 221 -4.18 -22.27 20.71
N VAL A 222 -4.19 -22.39 19.39
CA VAL A 222 -5.36 -22.89 18.64
C VAL A 222 -5.58 -24.40 18.78
N LYS A 223 -4.54 -25.17 19.20
CA LYS A 223 -4.65 -26.61 19.41
C LYS A 223 -5.14 -26.96 20.82
N THR A 224 -4.66 -26.21 21.84
CA THR A 224 -4.97 -26.52 23.26
C THR A 224 -6.05 -25.62 23.84
N GLY A 225 -6.33 -24.47 23.21
CA GLY A 225 -7.21 -23.43 23.73
C GLY A 225 -6.62 -22.62 24.89
N GLN A 226 -5.38 -22.90 25.31
CA GLN A 226 -4.71 -22.20 26.41
C GLN A 226 -4.40 -20.76 25.99
N THR A 227 -4.68 -19.81 26.88
CA THR A 227 -4.33 -18.39 26.71
C THR A 227 -3.10 -18.06 27.53
N SER A 228 -2.26 -17.15 27.03
CA SER A 228 -1.09 -16.64 27.74
C SER A 228 -0.75 -15.22 27.28
N ARG A 229 -0.04 -14.47 28.13
CA ARG A 229 0.47 -13.14 27.81
C ARG A 229 1.91 -13.25 27.30
N VAL A 230 2.23 -12.44 26.28
CA VAL A 230 3.59 -12.22 25.78
C VAL A 230 3.88 -10.73 25.90
N ASP A 231 4.87 -10.36 26.69
CA ASP A 231 5.27 -8.96 26.87
C ASP A 231 6.10 -8.49 25.67
N ALA A 232 5.86 -7.28 25.22
CA ALA A 232 6.60 -6.62 24.14
C ALA A 232 6.30 -5.12 24.09
N GLN A 233 7.20 -4.33 23.50
CA GLN A 233 7.01 -2.90 23.32
C GLN A 233 6.54 -2.52 21.92
N GLY A 234 6.37 -3.51 21.04
CA GLY A 234 5.84 -3.30 19.69
C GLY A 234 5.26 -4.56 19.09
N VAL A 235 4.26 -4.39 18.24
CA VAL A 235 3.60 -5.45 17.47
C VAL A 235 3.56 -5.07 16.01
N PHE A 236 4.22 -5.86 15.18
CA PHE A 236 4.24 -5.72 13.73
C PHE A 236 3.33 -6.76 13.08
N ILE A 237 2.36 -6.34 12.28
CA ILE A 237 1.29 -7.19 11.77
C ILE A 237 1.49 -7.46 10.27
N TYR A 238 1.77 -8.72 9.91
CA TYR A 238 1.98 -9.19 8.53
C TYR A 238 1.07 -10.37 8.20
N VAL A 239 -0.23 -10.13 8.26
CA VAL A 239 -1.26 -11.16 7.96
C VAL A 239 -1.84 -11.04 6.55
N GLY A 240 -1.24 -10.19 5.74
CA GLY A 240 -1.50 -9.98 4.32
C GLY A 240 -1.77 -8.52 3.97
N LEU A 241 -1.69 -8.25 2.66
CA LEU A 241 -2.12 -7.01 2.02
C LEU A 241 -3.31 -7.31 1.13
N VAL A 242 -4.12 -6.31 0.88
CA VAL A 242 -5.26 -6.39 -0.04
C VAL A 242 -5.16 -5.23 -1.03
N PRO A 243 -5.03 -5.51 -2.35
CA PRO A 243 -5.00 -4.46 -3.35
C PRO A 243 -6.37 -3.78 -3.49
N ASN A 244 -6.39 -2.47 -3.66
CA ASN A 244 -7.60 -1.71 -3.94
C ASN A 244 -7.94 -1.78 -5.45
N SER A 245 -8.23 -2.97 -5.96
CA SER A 245 -8.46 -3.25 -7.38
C SER A 245 -9.91 -3.55 -7.76
N GLU A 246 -10.86 -3.33 -6.86
CA GLU A 246 -12.28 -3.66 -7.09
C GLU A 246 -12.85 -3.00 -8.36
N ALA A 247 -12.46 -1.75 -8.64
CA ALA A 247 -12.91 -1.01 -9.82
C ALA A 247 -12.45 -1.62 -11.17
N VAL A 248 -11.48 -2.52 -11.15
CA VAL A 248 -10.89 -3.15 -12.35
C VAL A 248 -11.03 -4.66 -12.38
N LYS A 249 -11.76 -5.27 -11.44
CA LYS A 249 -11.87 -6.72 -11.28
C LYS A 249 -12.38 -7.46 -12.53
N ASP A 250 -13.26 -6.79 -13.28
CA ASP A 250 -13.91 -7.37 -14.47
C ASP A 250 -13.10 -7.15 -15.75
N LEU A 251 -11.93 -6.47 -15.67
CA LEU A 251 -11.10 -6.14 -16.83
C LEU A 251 -10.08 -7.25 -17.20
N GLY A 252 -9.92 -8.28 -16.37
CA GLY A 252 -8.98 -9.38 -16.63
C GLY A 252 -7.49 -8.96 -16.58
N ILE A 253 -7.17 -7.90 -15.84
CA ILE A 253 -5.80 -7.36 -15.71
C ILE A 253 -5.16 -7.66 -14.35
N THR A 254 -5.82 -8.45 -13.51
CA THR A 254 -5.34 -8.82 -12.17
C THR A 254 -4.93 -10.27 -12.10
N ASP A 255 -4.06 -10.59 -11.16
CA ASP A 255 -3.78 -11.97 -10.76
C ASP A 255 -4.90 -12.55 -9.85
N GLN A 256 -4.71 -13.78 -9.37
CA GLN A 256 -5.69 -14.48 -8.51
C GLN A 256 -5.87 -13.81 -7.14
N GLU A 257 -4.91 -13.00 -6.69
CA GLU A 257 -4.95 -12.27 -5.42
C GLU A 257 -5.48 -10.83 -5.58
N GLY A 258 -5.75 -10.43 -6.82
CA GLY A 258 -6.28 -9.11 -7.17
C GLY A 258 -5.21 -8.05 -7.49
N TRP A 259 -3.91 -8.40 -7.47
CA TRP A 259 -2.85 -7.45 -7.86
C TRP A 259 -2.87 -7.19 -9.35
N ILE A 260 -2.78 -5.90 -9.76
CA ILE A 260 -2.74 -5.53 -11.18
C ILE A 260 -1.40 -5.94 -11.78
N ILE A 261 -1.45 -6.72 -12.85
CA ILE A 261 -0.27 -7.17 -13.62
C ILE A 261 0.11 -6.09 -14.61
N THR A 262 1.35 -5.65 -14.58
CA THR A 262 1.90 -4.66 -15.52
C THR A 262 3.29 -5.07 -15.97
N ASP A 263 3.71 -4.51 -17.08
CA ASP A 263 5.12 -4.54 -17.52
C ASP A 263 5.97 -3.45 -16.82
N ASP A 264 7.22 -3.31 -17.23
CA ASP A 264 8.15 -2.30 -16.71
C ASP A 264 7.78 -0.86 -17.10
N HIS A 265 6.88 -0.70 -18.07
CA HIS A 265 6.31 0.57 -18.51
C HIS A 265 5.01 0.92 -17.79
N MET A 266 4.65 0.19 -16.78
CA MET A 266 3.38 0.34 -16.01
C MET A 266 2.13 0.04 -16.85
N ALA A 267 2.28 -0.50 -18.08
CA ALA A 267 1.18 -0.86 -18.96
C ALA A 267 0.57 -2.21 -18.54
N THR A 268 -0.76 -2.27 -18.54
CA THR A 268 -1.51 -3.53 -18.42
C THR A 268 -1.66 -4.20 -19.78
N SER A 269 -2.31 -5.36 -19.81
CA SER A 269 -2.68 -6.02 -21.08
C SER A 269 -3.70 -5.24 -21.91
N LEU A 270 -4.36 -4.22 -21.35
CA LEU A 270 -5.34 -3.39 -22.02
C LEU A 270 -4.69 -2.07 -22.48
N PRO A 271 -4.68 -1.77 -23.80
CA PRO A 271 -4.10 -0.53 -24.31
C PRO A 271 -4.70 0.71 -23.66
N GLY A 272 -3.85 1.63 -23.20
CA GLY A 272 -4.25 2.87 -22.54
C GLY A 272 -4.75 2.70 -21.10
N VAL A 273 -4.63 1.50 -20.52
CA VAL A 273 -4.86 1.25 -19.08
C VAL A 273 -3.52 0.94 -18.41
N PHE A 274 -3.13 1.78 -17.49
CA PHE A 274 -1.88 1.69 -16.71
C PHE A 274 -2.21 1.48 -15.25
N ALA A 275 -1.22 0.95 -14.49
CA ALA A 275 -1.32 0.92 -13.03
C ALA A 275 0.01 1.35 -12.41
N ALA A 276 -0.06 1.99 -11.23
CA ALA A 276 1.10 2.52 -10.52
C ALA A 276 0.96 2.36 -9.00
N GLY A 277 2.09 2.18 -8.32
CA GLY A 277 2.14 2.05 -6.88
C GLY A 277 1.71 0.68 -6.37
N ASP A 278 1.19 0.68 -5.16
CA ASP A 278 1.04 -0.55 -4.37
C ASP A 278 -0.11 -1.46 -4.77
N VAL A 279 -0.97 -1.02 -5.69
CA VAL A 279 -2.01 -1.86 -6.29
C VAL A 279 -1.46 -2.88 -7.29
N ARG A 280 -0.21 -2.67 -7.74
CA ARG A 280 0.47 -3.57 -8.68
C ARG A 280 1.08 -4.80 -8.01
N GLN A 281 1.26 -5.86 -8.80
CA GLN A 281 2.13 -6.96 -8.44
C GLN A 281 3.58 -6.46 -8.40
N LYS A 282 4.17 -6.34 -7.22
CA LYS A 282 5.53 -5.86 -7.00
C LYS A 282 6.10 -6.31 -5.65
N HIS A 283 7.43 -6.33 -5.53
CA HIS A 283 8.10 -6.72 -4.29
C HIS A 283 8.11 -5.62 -3.23
N LEU A 284 8.59 -4.43 -3.59
CA LEU A 284 8.78 -3.34 -2.64
C LEU A 284 7.64 -2.33 -2.74
N ARG A 285 6.92 -2.14 -1.65
CA ARG A 285 5.83 -1.16 -1.50
C ARG A 285 6.30 -0.05 -0.57
N GLN A 286 6.80 1.04 -1.17
CA GLN A 286 7.33 2.22 -0.49
C GLN A 286 6.95 3.48 -1.26
N ILE A 287 7.01 4.65 -0.60
CA ILE A 287 6.70 5.94 -1.22
C ILE A 287 7.57 6.16 -2.46
N VAL A 288 8.87 5.88 -2.36
CA VAL A 288 9.84 6.08 -3.47
C VAL A 288 9.52 5.19 -4.68
N THR A 289 9.10 3.94 -4.47
CA THR A 289 8.73 3.06 -5.59
C THR A 289 7.35 3.42 -6.17
N ALA A 290 6.44 3.92 -5.34
CA ALA A 290 5.14 4.41 -5.78
C ALA A 290 5.28 5.67 -6.64
N THR A 291 6.14 6.62 -6.26
CA THR A 291 6.42 7.81 -7.07
C THR A 291 7.13 7.46 -8.38
N GLY A 292 8.08 6.52 -8.36
CA GLY A 292 8.74 6.02 -9.57
C GLY A 292 7.75 5.41 -10.57
N ASP A 293 6.86 4.54 -10.09
CA ASP A 293 5.78 3.95 -10.90
C ASP A 293 4.87 5.06 -11.47
N GLY A 294 4.45 6.02 -10.63
CA GLY A 294 3.58 7.12 -11.05
C GLY A 294 4.19 7.98 -12.13
N GLY A 295 5.47 8.33 -12.01
CA GLY A 295 6.21 9.08 -13.03
C GLY A 295 6.27 8.32 -14.35
N THR A 296 6.56 7.02 -14.30
CA THR A 296 6.59 6.14 -15.48
C THR A 296 5.20 6.05 -16.12
N ALA A 297 4.16 5.77 -15.33
CA ALA A 297 2.79 5.65 -15.86
C ALA A 297 2.28 6.95 -16.51
N GLY A 298 2.54 8.11 -15.87
CA GLY A 298 2.15 9.41 -16.45
C GLY A 298 2.85 9.72 -17.76
N PHE A 299 4.14 9.39 -17.87
CA PHE A 299 4.89 9.53 -19.11
C PHE A 299 4.42 8.55 -20.19
N GLN A 300 4.14 7.31 -19.85
CA GLN A 300 3.66 6.30 -20.79
C GLN A 300 2.24 6.59 -21.28
N ALA A 301 1.38 7.14 -20.43
CA ALA A 301 0.06 7.63 -20.85
C ALA A 301 0.18 8.74 -21.91
N TYR A 302 1.14 9.66 -21.74
CA TYR A 302 1.44 10.66 -22.76
C TYR A 302 1.88 10.00 -24.08
N GLN A 303 2.86 9.09 -24.03
CA GLN A 303 3.33 8.41 -25.25
C GLN A 303 2.20 7.64 -25.96
N TYR A 304 1.38 6.91 -25.21
CA TYR A 304 0.23 6.20 -25.77
C TYR A 304 -0.75 7.15 -26.48
N ILE A 305 -1.09 8.29 -25.87
CA ILE A 305 -2.01 9.27 -26.47
C ILE A 305 -1.43 9.87 -27.75
N GLU A 306 -0.11 10.07 -27.83
CA GLU A 306 0.53 10.53 -29.06
C GLU A 306 0.35 9.53 -30.21
N THR A 307 0.38 8.21 -29.95
CA THR A 307 0.13 7.19 -30.97
C THR A 307 -1.31 7.16 -31.49
N LEU A 308 -2.27 7.77 -30.79
CA LEU A 308 -3.67 7.86 -31.23
C LEU A 308 -3.92 9.05 -32.16
N LYS A 309 -2.92 9.90 -32.41
CA LYS A 309 -3.02 11.07 -33.31
C LYS A 309 -2.61 10.75 -34.74
N ASP A 310 -1.89 9.64 -34.89
CA ASP A 310 -1.43 9.11 -36.20
C ASP A 310 -2.49 8.17 -36.80
#